data_14fd61794abb69e40e8bc1f0f19fbc04
#
_entry.id   14fd61794abb69e40e8bc1f0f19fbc04
#
_cell.length_a   1.000
_cell.length_b   1.000
_cell.length_c   1.000
_cell.angle_alpha   90.00
_cell.angle_beta   90.00
_cell.angle_gamma   90.00
#
_symmetry.space_group_name_H-M   'P 1'
#
loop_
_entity.id
_entity.type
_entity.pdbx_description
1 polymer ?
#
loop_
_entity_poly.entity_id
_entity_poly.type
_entity_poly.pdbx_seq_one_letter_code
_entity_poly.pdbx_strand_id
1 'polypeptide(L)'
;MAVLAILAVPIHGQESQTTLGKFSLEINMTGSYAYHNIKEIGINENLGYDFVPNLQALAHYESTVGLYDDDNTKTHFSSNALGGGLAYKFMKSTDGGSVDARFIVAQTIGGCDWKKTVYDAGIQWKMRGGLSPTISLGFRHENSHTTGIPNMNIIYGSIGIRL
;
A
#
# COMPACT_ATOMS: atom_id res chain seq x y z
N MET A 1 4.14 -20.64 3.55
CA MET A 1 5.48 -20.04 3.78
C MET A 1 5.95 -19.48 2.45
N ALA A 2 5.74 -18.20 2.20
CA ALA A 2 6.21 -17.53 0.98
C ALA A 2 7.63 -17.02 1.26
N VAL A 3 8.60 -17.50 0.50
CA VAL A 3 9.99 -17.05 0.56
C VAL A 3 10.09 -15.75 -0.21
N LEU A 4 10.27 -14.67 0.51
CA LEU A 4 10.58 -13.37 -0.05
C LEU A 4 12.01 -13.42 -0.62
N ALA A 5 12.15 -13.56 -1.93
CA ALA A 5 13.44 -13.40 -2.59
C ALA A 5 13.75 -11.91 -2.69
N ILE A 6 14.50 -11.39 -1.73
CA ILE A 6 15.07 -10.04 -1.81
C ILE A 6 16.14 -10.07 -2.90
N LEU A 7 15.81 -9.59 -4.08
CA LEU A 7 16.79 -9.25 -5.09
C LEU A 7 17.57 -8.03 -4.61
N ALA A 8 18.73 -8.26 -4.01
CA ALA A 8 19.71 -7.22 -3.73
C ALA A 8 20.27 -6.71 -5.08
N VAL A 9 19.70 -5.64 -5.57
CA VAL A 9 20.29 -4.89 -6.70
C VAL A 9 21.38 -4.00 -6.11
N PRO A 10 22.65 -4.11 -6.52
CA PRO A 10 23.69 -3.22 -6.04
C PRO A 10 23.42 -1.81 -6.56
N ILE A 11 23.08 -0.91 -5.67
CA ILE A 11 22.92 0.51 -5.95
C ILE A 11 24.33 1.12 -6.02
N HIS A 12 24.90 1.11 -7.22
CA HIS A 12 26.08 1.94 -7.51
C HIS A 12 25.58 3.31 -7.94
N GLY A 13 25.86 4.32 -7.11
CA GLY A 13 25.63 5.70 -7.47
C GLY A 13 26.54 6.12 -8.62
N GLN A 14 25.98 6.22 -9.80
CA GLN A 14 26.49 7.03 -10.88
C GLN A 14 25.33 7.78 -11.51
N GLU A 15 25.38 9.11 -11.45
CA GLU A 15 24.56 10.00 -12.25
C GLU A 15 24.90 9.76 -13.74
N SER A 16 24.21 8.83 -14.35
CA SER A 16 24.11 8.72 -15.79
C SER A 16 22.70 9.16 -16.17
N GLN A 17 22.62 10.26 -16.91
CA GLN A 17 21.39 10.71 -17.57
C GLN A 17 21.00 9.70 -18.66
N THR A 18 20.48 8.58 -18.28
CA THR A 18 19.75 7.68 -19.15
C THR A 18 18.30 7.70 -18.69
N THR A 19 17.42 8.04 -19.61
CA THR A 19 15.96 8.14 -19.49
C THR A 19 15.32 6.76 -19.28
N LEU A 20 15.86 5.96 -18.40
CA LEU A 20 15.20 4.77 -17.88
C LEU A 20 14.36 5.21 -16.68
N GLY A 21 13.06 4.98 -16.76
CA GLY A 21 12.14 5.27 -15.68
C GLY A 21 12.69 4.76 -14.35
N LYS A 22 12.58 5.58 -13.33
CA LYS A 22 13.09 5.24 -12.00
C LYS A 22 12.14 4.25 -11.34
N PHE A 23 12.66 3.11 -10.95
CA PHE A 23 11.96 2.16 -10.09
C PHE A 23 12.07 2.60 -8.63
N SER A 24 11.06 2.29 -7.87
CA SER A 24 11.07 2.45 -6.42
C SER A 24 10.35 1.27 -5.77
N LEU A 25 10.81 0.88 -4.60
CA LEU A 25 10.16 -0.11 -3.75
C LEU A 25 9.70 0.57 -2.46
N GLU A 26 8.47 0.37 -2.07
CA GLU A 26 7.92 0.87 -0.82
C GLU A 26 7.38 -0.29 0.01
N ILE A 27 7.66 -0.27 1.31
CA ILE A 27 7.10 -1.19 2.29
C ILE A 27 6.44 -0.36 3.37
N ASN A 28 5.15 -0.57 3.61
CA ASN A 28 4.38 0.19 4.57
C ASN A 28 3.61 -0.74 5.51
N MET A 29 3.47 -0.31 6.76
CA MET A 29 2.52 -0.87 7.71
C MET A 29 1.28 0.00 7.72
N THR A 30 0.13 -0.61 7.62
CA THR A 30 -1.19 0.05 7.60
C THR A 30 -1.98 -0.31 8.84
N GLY A 31 -2.73 0.65 9.36
CA GLY A 31 -3.71 0.43 10.40
C GLY A 31 -4.98 1.24 10.10
N SER A 32 -6.13 0.64 10.32
CA SER A 32 -7.42 1.30 10.13
C SER A 32 -8.14 1.58 11.44
N TYR A 33 -9.03 2.57 11.41
CA TYR A 33 -10.03 2.73 12.45
C TYR A 33 -11.09 1.62 12.33
N ALA A 34 -11.67 1.22 13.46
CA ALA A 34 -12.69 0.19 13.47
C ALA A 34 -13.96 0.62 12.72
N TYR A 35 -14.45 -0.23 11.84
CA TYR A 35 -15.74 -0.11 11.18
C TYR A 35 -16.49 -1.44 11.34
N HIS A 36 -17.74 -1.40 11.80
CA HIS A 36 -18.51 -2.60 12.15
C HIS A 36 -17.74 -3.59 13.04
N ASN A 37 -17.09 -3.07 14.11
CA ASN A 37 -16.26 -3.85 15.03
C ASN A 37 -15.04 -4.56 14.40
N ILE A 38 -14.68 -4.22 13.16
CA ILE A 38 -13.52 -4.76 12.47
C ILE A 38 -12.43 -3.69 12.40
N LYS A 39 -11.24 -4.04 12.87
CA LYS A 39 -10.01 -3.26 12.70
C LYS A 39 -9.10 -4.00 11.75
N GLU A 40 -8.45 -3.29 10.85
CA GLU A 40 -7.46 -3.88 9.98
C GLU A 40 -6.06 -3.46 10.37
N ILE A 41 -5.16 -4.42 10.30
CA ILE A 41 -3.71 -4.20 10.37
C ILE A 41 -3.10 -4.94 9.19
N GLY A 42 -2.18 -4.31 8.47
CA GLY A 42 -1.57 -4.94 7.32
C GLY A 42 -0.19 -4.42 7.00
N ILE A 43 0.45 -5.14 6.09
CA ILE A 43 1.69 -4.75 5.43
C ILE A 43 1.37 -4.65 3.95
N ASN A 44 1.81 -3.59 3.30
CA ASN A 44 1.72 -3.47 1.86
C ASN A 44 3.09 -3.13 1.25
N GLU A 45 3.28 -3.64 0.06
CA GLU A 45 4.45 -3.46 -0.77
C GLU A 45 4.03 -2.84 -2.10
N ASN A 46 4.74 -1.80 -2.54
CA ASN A 46 4.49 -1.14 -3.81
C ASN A 46 5.77 -1.09 -4.62
N LEU A 47 5.73 -1.66 -5.80
CA LEU A 47 6.75 -1.46 -6.81
C LEU A 47 6.28 -0.36 -7.76
N GLY A 48 6.97 0.78 -7.75
CA GLY A 48 6.64 1.94 -8.55
C GLY A 48 7.55 2.08 -9.77
N TYR A 49 7.00 2.58 -10.87
CA TYR A 49 7.72 2.94 -12.08
C TYR A 49 7.29 4.31 -12.58
N ASP A 50 8.23 5.27 -12.57
CA ASP A 50 8.00 6.63 -13.08
C ASP A 50 8.06 6.62 -14.60
N PHE A 51 6.91 6.62 -15.29
CA PHE A 51 6.84 6.56 -16.76
C PHE A 51 6.73 7.94 -17.42
N VAL A 52 6.24 8.93 -16.70
CA VAL A 52 6.28 10.34 -17.08
C VAL A 52 6.56 11.21 -15.84
N PRO A 53 7.01 12.47 -16.03
CA PRO A 53 7.24 13.36 -14.90
C PRO A 53 5.99 13.48 -14.02
N ASN A 54 6.16 13.26 -12.72
CA ASN A 54 5.13 13.33 -11.68
C ASN A 54 4.08 12.21 -11.69
N LEU A 55 4.12 11.24 -12.60
CA LEU A 55 3.18 10.13 -12.64
C LEU A 55 3.90 8.78 -12.58
N GLN A 56 3.52 7.97 -11.62
CA GLN A 56 4.10 6.66 -11.34
C GLN A 56 3.03 5.59 -11.47
N ALA A 57 3.34 4.51 -12.18
CA ALA A 57 2.56 3.28 -12.13
C ALA A 57 2.99 2.47 -10.91
N LEU A 58 2.03 1.82 -10.24
CA LEU A 58 2.25 1.01 -9.05
C LEU A 58 1.81 -0.43 -9.31
N ALA A 59 2.67 -1.39 -9.02
CA ALA A 59 2.26 -2.75 -8.71
C ALA A 59 2.14 -2.85 -7.18
N HIS A 60 1.03 -3.36 -6.69
CA HIS A 60 0.66 -3.36 -5.28
C HIS A 60 0.41 -4.78 -4.78
N TYR A 61 1.00 -5.12 -3.65
CA TYR A 61 0.69 -6.32 -2.88
C TYR A 61 0.39 -5.91 -1.44
N GLU A 62 -0.62 -6.53 -0.85
CA GLU A 62 -0.93 -6.35 0.57
C GLU A 62 -1.27 -7.66 1.26
N SER A 63 -0.89 -7.75 2.52
CA SER A 63 -1.31 -8.78 3.45
C SER A 63 -1.96 -8.13 4.64
N THR A 64 -3.25 -8.39 4.86
CA THR A 64 -4.05 -7.79 5.92
C THR A 64 -4.66 -8.84 6.84
N VAL A 65 -4.83 -8.44 8.10
CA VAL A 65 -5.57 -9.19 9.11
C VAL A 65 -6.68 -8.29 9.63
N GLY A 66 -7.91 -8.73 9.44
CA GLY A 66 -9.09 -8.15 10.08
C GLY A 66 -9.26 -8.74 11.47
N LEU A 67 -9.34 -7.89 12.47
CA LEU A 67 -9.58 -8.23 13.85
C LEU A 67 -11.04 -7.85 14.19
N TYR A 68 -11.87 -8.85 14.43
CA TYR A 68 -13.26 -8.68 14.82
C TYR A 68 -13.40 -8.84 16.34
N ASP A 69 -14.05 -7.88 16.98
CA ASP A 69 -14.27 -7.89 18.42
C ASP A 69 -15.72 -7.47 18.71
N ASP A 70 -16.57 -8.43 19.06
CA ASP A 70 -17.97 -8.22 19.38
C ASP A 70 -18.36 -9.09 20.59
N ASP A 71 -18.87 -8.46 21.64
CA ASP A 71 -19.49 -8.97 22.87
C ASP A 71 -19.15 -10.40 23.36
N ASN A 72 -17.91 -10.80 23.42
CA ASN A 72 -17.32 -12.11 23.75
C ASN A 72 -16.85 -12.97 22.57
N THR A 73 -17.00 -12.52 21.33
CA THR A 73 -16.45 -13.22 20.19
C THR A 73 -15.28 -12.45 19.62
N LYS A 74 -14.06 -13.00 19.79
CA LYS A 74 -12.85 -12.45 19.16
C LYS A 74 -12.42 -13.41 18.08
N THR A 75 -12.39 -12.93 16.85
CA THR A 75 -11.91 -13.71 15.72
C THR A 75 -11.03 -12.86 14.82
N HIS A 76 -10.30 -13.51 13.96
CA HIS A 76 -9.48 -12.85 12.95
C HIS A 76 -9.64 -13.56 11.61
N PHE A 77 -9.48 -12.82 10.55
CA PHE A 77 -9.48 -13.34 9.20
C PHE A 77 -8.38 -12.65 8.38
N SER A 78 -7.75 -13.43 7.53
CA SER A 78 -6.63 -12.99 6.71
C SER A 78 -7.02 -12.75 5.27
N SER A 79 -6.36 -11.79 4.63
CA SER A 79 -6.49 -11.50 3.20
C SER A 79 -5.14 -11.16 2.61
N ASN A 80 -4.84 -11.71 1.45
CA ASN A 80 -3.72 -11.29 0.62
C ASN A 80 -4.27 -10.79 -0.70
N ALA A 81 -3.90 -9.59 -1.10
CA ALA A 81 -4.39 -9.01 -2.34
C ALA A 81 -3.24 -8.53 -3.23
N LEU A 82 -3.46 -8.65 -4.53
CA LEU A 82 -2.57 -8.16 -5.57
C LEU A 82 -3.33 -7.19 -6.46
N GLY A 83 -2.67 -6.12 -6.86
CA GLY A 83 -3.30 -5.10 -7.67
C GLY A 83 -2.33 -4.14 -8.31
N GLY A 84 -2.86 -3.00 -8.71
CA GLY A 84 -2.08 -1.94 -9.30
C GLY A 84 -2.75 -0.59 -9.14
N GLY A 85 -2.01 0.45 -9.47
CA GLY A 85 -2.51 1.79 -9.30
C GLY A 85 -1.63 2.84 -9.95
N LEU A 86 -1.96 4.08 -9.62
CA LEU A 86 -1.23 5.26 -10.05
C LEU A 86 -0.92 6.14 -8.84
N ALA A 87 0.22 6.81 -8.88
CA ALA A 87 0.56 7.88 -7.95
C ALA A 87 0.92 9.13 -8.74
N TYR A 88 0.30 10.24 -8.40
CA TYR A 88 0.57 11.55 -8.99
C TYR A 88 1.22 12.47 -7.97
N LYS A 89 2.44 12.89 -8.27
CA LYS A 89 3.24 13.81 -7.46
C LYS A 89 2.80 15.24 -7.73
N PHE A 90 1.97 15.79 -6.87
CA PHE A 90 1.42 17.14 -7.04
C PHE A 90 2.20 18.23 -6.28
N MET A 91 3.01 17.84 -5.29
CA MET A 91 3.91 18.76 -4.58
C MET A 91 5.31 18.17 -4.48
N LYS A 92 6.30 19.02 -4.70
CA LYS A 92 7.71 18.73 -4.45
C LYS A 92 8.25 19.77 -3.46
N SER A 93 8.90 19.30 -2.41
CA SER A 93 9.63 20.16 -1.49
C SER A 93 11.01 20.51 -2.08
N THR A 94 11.49 21.70 -1.78
CA THR A 94 12.87 22.12 -2.08
C THR A 94 13.91 21.18 -1.49
N ASP A 95 13.56 20.52 -0.39
CA ASP A 95 14.42 19.55 0.31
C ASP A 95 14.40 18.14 -0.33
N GLY A 96 13.68 17.95 -1.45
CA GLY A 96 13.61 16.70 -2.20
C GLY A 96 12.54 15.71 -1.71
N GLY A 97 11.68 16.10 -0.76
CA GLY A 97 10.47 15.37 -0.41
C GLY A 97 9.36 15.59 -1.44
N SER A 98 8.30 14.79 -1.37
CA SER A 98 7.10 14.96 -2.22
C SER A 98 5.82 14.61 -1.48
N VAL A 99 4.71 15.13 -2.03
CA VAL A 99 3.36 14.71 -1.66
C VAL A 99 2.70 14.16 -2.91
N ASP A 100 2.23 12.94 -2.81
CA ASP A 100 1.66 12.20 -3.93
C ASP A 100 0.21 11.83 -3.61
N ALA A 101 -0.70 12.04 -4.57
CA ALA A 101 -2.04 11.45 -4.55
C ALA A 101 -1.95 10.04 -5.15
N ARG A 102 -2.60 9.06 -4.52
CA ARG A 102 -2.54 7.65 -4.93
C ARG A 102 -3.92 7.10 -5.15
N PHE A 103 -4.04 6.23 -6.14
CA PHE A 103 -5.21 5.41 -6.36
C PHE A 103 -4.77 3.97 -6.69
N ILE A 104 -5.32 2.99 -5.97
CA ILE A 104 -4.96 1.58 -6.12
C ILE A 104 -6.25 0.76 -6.19
N VAL A 105 -6.24 -0.25 -7.05
CA VAL A 105 -7.25 -1.30 -7.09
C VAL A 105 -6.55 -2.63 -6.91
N ALA A 106 -6.99 -3.41 -5.94
CA ALA A 106 -6.43 -4.72 -5.65
C ALA A 106 -7.53 -5.76 -5.44
N GLN A 107 -7.23 -7.01 -5.71
CA GLN A 107 -8.13 -8.13 -5.51
C GLN A 107 -7.43 -9.24 -4.74
N THR A 108 -8.17 -9.88 -3.85
CA THR A 108 -7.66 -11.01 -3.07
C THR A 108 -7.21 -12.15 -3.97
N ILE A 109 -6.05 -12.70 -3.65
CA ILE A 109 -5.44 -13.84 -4.32
C ILE A 109 -5.26 -15.00 -3.34
N GLY A 110 -5.24 -16.22 -3.87
CA GLY A 110 -5.01 -17.44 -3.06
C GLY A 110 -6.20 -17.86 -2.20
N GLY A 111 -5.93 -18.78 -1.29
CA GLY A 111 -6.91 -19.38 -0.36
C GLY A 111 -6.99 -18.60 0.95
N CYS A 112 -7.48 -17.37 0.92
CA CYS A 112 -7.64 -16.53 2.11
C CYS A 112 -9.05 -16.65 2.71
N ASP A 113 -9.15 -16.39 4.02
CA ASP A 113 -10.42 -16.42 4.74
C ASP A 113 -11.35 -15.28 4.29
N TRP A 114 -10.76 -14.15 3.93
CA TRP A 114 -11.49 -12.97 3.51
C TRP A 114 -11.14 -12.58 2.07
N LYS A 115 -12.11 -12.81 1.19
CA LYS A 115 -12.01 -12.44 -0.23
C LYS A 115 -12.65 -11.08 -0.44
N LYS A 116 -11.91 -10.15 -1.00
CA LYS A 116 -12.36 -8.77 -1.24
C LYS A 116 -11.73 -8.15 -2.48
N THR A 117 -12.40 -7.14 -3.02
CA THR A 117 -11.82 -6.17 -3.95
C THR A 117 -11.65 -4.86 -3.20
N VAL A 118 -10.46 -4.29 -3.27
CA VAL A 118 -10.06 -3.07 -2.58
C VAL A 118 -9.94 -1.93 -3.58
N TYR A 119 -10.58 -0.81 -3.29
CA TYR A 119 -10.42 0.47 -3.97
C TYR A 119 -9.86 1.45 -2.97
N ASP A 120 -8.65 1.90 -3.20
CA ASP A 120 -7.88 2.72 -2.27
C ASP A 120 -7.55 4.07 -2.90
N ALA A 121 -7.82 5.15 -2.20
CA ALA A 121 -7.45 6.51 -2.59
C ALA A 121 -6.85 7.24 -1.39
N GLY A 122 -5.68 7.84 -1.56
CA GLY A 122 -4.99 8.47 -0.45
C GLY A 122 -3.95 9.49 -0.86
N ILE A 123 -3.40 10.12 0.15
CA ILE A 123 -2.28 11.05 0.05
C ILE A 123 -1.10 10.45 0.78
N GLN A 124 0.06 10.47 0.15
CA GLN A 124 1.30 10.01 0.73
C GLN A 124 2.33 11.11 0.74
N TRP A 125 2.89 11.34 1.90
CA TRP A 125 4.06 12.19 2.08
C TRP A 125 5.32 11.33 2.08
N LYS A 126 6.28 11.68 1.23
CA LYS A 126 7.59 11.06 1.09
C LYS A 126 8.67 12.04 1.52
N MET A 127 9.45 11.66 2.50
CA MET A 127 10.58 12.45 2.96
C MET A 127 11.79 12.16 2.06
N ARG A 128 12.79 13.06 2.11
CA ARG A 128 14.06 12.89 1.40
C ARG A 128 14.93 11.84 2.09
N GLY A 129 15.69 11.08 1.30
CA GLY A 129 16.72 10.17 1.80
C GLY A 129 16.92 8.97 0.90
N GLY A 130 17.99 8.23 1.08
CA GLY A 130 18.20 6.93 0.42
C GLY A 130 17.18 5.89 0.89
N LEU A 131 16.91 5.85 2.19
CA LEU A 131 15.76 5.23 2.83
C LEU A 131 14.78 6.34 3.17
N SER A 132 13.81 6.59 2.31
CA SER A 132 12.86 7.69 2.48
C SER A 132 11.68 7.26 3.35
N PRO A 133 11.50 7.81 4.56
CA PRO A 133 10.29 7.56 5.33
C PRO A 133 9.06 8.03 4.57
N THR A 134 7.98 7.28 4.71
CA THR A 134 6.68 7.59 4.10
C THR A 134 5.60 7.59 5.15
N ILE A 135 4.67 8.54 5.04
CA ILE A 135 3.45 8.59 5.86
C ILE A 135 2.29 8.76 4.90
N SER A 136 1.23 7.98 5.08
CA SER A 136 0.04 8.10 4.24
C SER A 136 -1.22 8.18 5.08
N LEU A 137 -2.21 8.85 4.51
CA LEU A 137 -3.58 8.86 4.99
C LEU A 137 -4.48 8.59 3.78
N GLY A 138 -5.43 7.69 3.93
CA GLY A 138 -6.31 7.34 2.81
C GLY A 138 -7.68 6.87 3.24
N PHE A 139 -8.52 6.77 2.22
CA PHE A 139 -9.83 6.17 2.28
C PHE A 139 -9.83 4.91 1.43
N ARG A 140 -10.42 3.86 1.96
CA ARG A 140 -10.48 2.55 1.31
C ARG A 140 -11.92 2.06 1.32
N HIS A 141 -12.40 1.66 0.15
CA HIS A 141 -13.63 0.91 -0.02
C HIS A 141 -13.29 -0.55 -0.29
N GLU A 142 -13.81 -1.45 0.53
CA GLU A 142 -13.62 -2.88 0.41
C GLU A 142 -14.93 -3.56 0.07
N ASN A 143 -15.00 -4.13 -1.11
CA ASN A 143 -16.13 -4.93 -1.56
C ASN A 143 -15.86 -6.40 -1.18
N SER A 144 -16.54 -6.87 -0.14
CA SER A 144 -16.38 -8.23 0.39
C SER A 144 -17.06 -9.25 -0.53
N HIS A 145 -16.37 -10.33 -0.79
CA HIS A 145 -16.89 -11.50 -1.50
C HIS A 145 -17.06 -12.73 -0.58
N THR A 146 -16.89 -12.50 0.74
CA THR A 146 -17.02 -13.54 1.76
C THR A 146 -18.35 -13.39 2.49
N THR A 147 -19.12 -14.46 2.54
CA THR A 147 -20.41 -14.48 3.26
C THR A 147 -20.20 -14.17 4.74
N GLY A 148 -21.00 -13.27 5.29
CA GLY A 148 -20.92 -12.86 6.70
C GLY A 148 -19.97 -11.70 6.97
N ILE A 149 -19.16 -11.27 6.02
CA ILE A 149 -18.33 -10.07 6.15
C ILE A 149 -18.90 -8.97 5.25
N PRO A 150 -19.33 -7.83 5.82
CA PRO A 150 -19.93 -6.74 5.04
C PRO A 150 -18.90 -5.99 4.20
N ASN A 151 -19.40 -5.23 3.22
CA ASN A 151 -18.58 -4.22 2.54
C ASN A 151 -18.20 -3.13 3.54
N MET A 152 -16.98 -2.62 3.43
CA MET A 152 -16.47 -1.64 4.38
C MET A 152 -15.97 -0.38 3.71
N ASN A 153 -16.13 0.74 4.42
CA ASN A 153 -15.54 2.02 4.09
C ASN A 153 -14.67 2.43 5.27
N ILE A 154 -13.38 2.45 5.07
CA ILE A 154 -12.41 2.67 6.14
C ILE A 154 -11.49 3.84 5.84
N ILE A 155 -11.15 4.59 6.88
CA ILE A 155 -10.04 5.53 6.88
C ILE A 155 -8.85 4.81 7.48
N TYR A 156 -7.73 4.86 6.80
CA TYR A 156 -6.50 4.22 7.26
C TYR A 156 -5.34 5.20 7.30
N GLY A 157 -4.39 4.92 8.18
CA GLY A 157 -3.06 5.52 8.18
C GLY A 157 -2.00 4.48 7.87
N SER A 158 -0.91 4.91 7.25
CA SER A 158 0.25 4.05 7.08
C SER A 158 1.56 4.78 7.30
N ILE A 159 2.54 4.03 7.75
CA ILE A 159 3.93 4.46 7.87
C ILE A 159 4.83 3.44 7.18
N GLY A 160 5.88 3.89 6.53
CA GLY A 160 6.75 2.99 5.81
C GLY A 160 8.06 3.60 5.39
N ILE A 161 8.74 2.89 4.51
CA ILE A 161 10.00 3.28 3.90
C ILE A 161 9.96 3.05 2.41
N ARG A 162 10.62 3.91 1.67
CA ARG A 162 10.85 3.81 0.24
C ARG A 162 12.35 3.73 -0.05
N LEU A 163 12.68 2.83 -0.98
CA LEU A 163 14.01 2.61 -1.59
C LEU A 163 14.05 3.15 -3.00
#